data_ff47284826502370d190486b2824b515
#
_entry.id   ff47284826502370d190486b2824b515
#
_cell.length_a   1.000
_cell.length_b   1.000
_cell.length_c   1.000
_cell.angle_alpha   90.00
_cell.angle_beta   90.00
_cell.angle_gamma   90.00
#
_symmetry.space_group_name_H-M   'P 1'
#
loop_
_entity.id
_entity.type
_entity.pdbx_description
1 polymer ?
#
loop_
_entity_poly.entity_id
_entity_poly.type
_entity_poly.pdbx_seq_one_letter_code
_entity_poly.pdbx_strand_id
1 'polypeptide(L)'
;MAGCCDDFSRTELFRRAAAEAGSGLPAIEPGMPTPAGTGLSRRSFIARSAGLALAVYGGGRLSSALLDDGIALAAAGPTAPVLVSVFLEGGADSMSILFPAGDSRYQALRPKLALPASTGIRFAEDDRLFWHPATAPLATLHAEGKVTVLPAIGYDHPDKSHFTSRHFWEVGATDAGLLTGWLGRYLDVAGTADNPLQGLSLDPRLQPALASARVPVASLDGPDRYGFVVPQLQLEARLGEAVGRLGEAHAKSSDPALRQAGSTAVQVQRLRTQLAPFSGSASTNPYPRSSKDDFPLRLQGLAQMLAAGLPLHCVAMRAPGMYDTHSAQPGALDAGLKLTADSLLAFQRDLEARGLADRVLVHVWSEFGRRAKENGSLGTDHGAAGIGFLIGARVRGRMIGEFPGLSSGLDEQGNLRATADFRGVYSALIEQWLGTEAARVIPNAASFARPALLR
;
A
#
# COMPACT_ATOMS: atom_id res chain seq x y z
N MET A 1 14.30 -20.16 -19.21
CA MET A 1 13.36 -20.10 -18.06
C MET A 1 13.04 -18.64 -17.69
N ALA A 2 12.87 -17.78 -18.68
CA ALA A 2 12.50 -16.37 -18.49
C ALA A 2 10.98 -16.11 -18.59
N GLY A 3 10.17 -17.10 -18.94
CA GLY A 3 8.74 -16.93 -19.18
C GLY A 3 7.82 -17.07 -17.96
N CYS A 4 8.34 -17.37 -16.78
CA CYS A 4 7.49 -17.69 -15.63
C CYS A 4 6.89 -16.46 -14.91
N CYS A 5 7.52 -15.30 -15.03
CA CYS A 5 7.03 -14.09 -14.33
C CYS A 5 6.15 -13.20 -15.21
N ASP A 6 6.36 -13.16 -16.53
CA ASP A 6 5.58 -12.32 -17.45
C ASP A 6 4.13 -12.80 -17.63
N ASP A 7 3.90 -14.13 -17.57
CA ASP A 7 2.56 -14.71 -17.69
C ASP A 7 1.72 -14.59 -16.40
N PHE A 8 2.34 -14.28 -15.28
CA PHE A 8 1.71 -14.28 -13.95
C PHE A 8 1.66 -12.91 -13.28
N SER A 9 1.72 -11.83 -14.04
CA SER A 9 1.43 -10.53 -13.43
C SER A 9 0.00 -10.54 -12.88
N ARG A 10 -0.19 -10.08 -11.64
CA ARG A 10 -1.50 -10.01 -10.98
C ARG A 10 -2.52 -9.26 -11.85
N THR A 11 -2.06 -8.32 -12.68
CA THR A 11 -2.87 -7.58 -13.64
C THR A 11 -3.42 -8.49 -14.74
N GLU A 12 -2.62 -9.42 -15.24
CA GLU A 12 -3.03 -10.38 -16.27
C GLU A 12 -3.99 -11.42 -15.70
N LEU A 13 -3.76 -11.87 -14.47
CA LEU A 13 -4.67 -12.71 -13.73
C LEU A 13 -6.05 -12.10 -13.55
N PHE A 14 -6.10 -10.84 -13.19
CA PHE A 14 -7.35 -10.11 -13.03
C PHE A 14 -8.03 -9.83 -14.38
N ARG A 15 -7.27 -9.59 -15.46
CA ARG A 15 -7.84 -9.50 -16.82
C ARG A 15 -8.44 -10.82 -17.28
N ARG A 16 -7.76 -11.94 -17.07
CA ARG A 16 -8.28 -13.27 -17.39
C ARG A 16 -9.50 -13.62 -16.54
N ALA A 17 -9.44 -13.36 -15.23
CA ALA A 17 -10.59 -13.54 -14.34
C ALA A 17 -11.77 -12.62 -14.70
N ALA A 18 -11.54 -11.41 -15.18
CA ALA A 18 -12.59 -10.52 -15.67
C ALA A 18 -13.17 -10.99 -17.03
N ALA A 19 -12.34 -11.58 -17.89
CA ALA A 19 -12.76 -12.17 -19.17
C ALA A 19 -13.56 -13.47 -18.97
N GLU A 20 -13.27 -14.21 -17.90
CA GLU A 20 -13.90 -15.49 -17.53
C GLU A 20 -14.98 -15.32 -16.44
N ALA A 21 -15.57 -14.14 -16.36
CA ALA A 21 -16.60 -13.81 -15.37
C ALA A 21 -17.75 -14.82 -15.40
N GLY A 22 -17.85 -15.67 -14.39
CA GLY A 22 -18.84 -16.74 -14.27
C GLY A 22 -18.24 -18.12 -13.96
N SER A 23 -16.97 -18.35 -14.23
CA SER A 23 -16.30 -19.66 -14.04
C SER A 23 -15.53 -19.80 -12.71
N GLY A 24 -15.53 -18.75 -11.87
CA GLY A 24 -14.68 -18.67 -10.68
C GLY A 24 -13.27 -18.18 -11.01
N LEU A 25 -12.51 -17.81 -9.99
CA LEU A 25 -11.08 -17.52 -10.20
C LEU A 25 -10.37 -18.84 -10.49
N PRO A 26 -9.65 -18.98 -11.63
CA PRO A 26 -8.87 -20.17 -11.86
C PRO A 26 -7.85 -20.36 -10.75
N ALA A 27 -7.74 -21.56 -10.23
CA ALA A 27 -6.61 -21.92 -9.38
C ALA A 27 -5.38 -21.95 -10.27
N ILE A 28 -4.50 -20.97 -10.13
CA ILE A 28 -3.37 -20.78 -11.02
C ILE A 28 -2.29 -21.79 -10.74
N GLU A 29 -2.10 -22.11 -9.48
CA GLU A 29 -1.28 -23.21 -9.01
C GLU A 29 -1.97 -23.90 -7.83
N PRO A 30 -1.91 -25.24 -7.74
CA PRO A 30 -2.40 -25.96 -6.57
C PRO A 30 -1.71 -25.47 -5.29
N GLY A 31 -2.48 -25.00 -4.31
CA GLY A 31 -1.95 -24.52 -3.05
C GLY A 31 -1.69 -23.01 -2.97
N MET A 32 -1.89 -22.24 -4.02
CA MET A 32 -1.81 -20.78 -3.96
C MET A 32 -2.90 -20.20 -3.06
N PRO A 33 -2.56 -19.28 -2.14
CA PRO A 33 -3.55 -18.62 -1.32
C PRO A 33 -4.41 -17.68 -2.16
N THR A 34 -5.71 -17.66 -1.89
CA THR A 34 -6.59 -16.61 -2.43
C THR A 34 -6.19 -15.28 -1.79
N PRO A 35 -5.79 -14.26 -2.57
CA PRO A 35 -5.41 -12.97 -2.00
C PRO A 35 -6.51 -12.39 -1.12
N ALA A 36 -6.15 -11.75 -0.01
CA ALA A 36 -7.11 -11.13 0.90
C ALA A 36 -8.04 -10.17 0.12
N GLY A 37 -9.30 -10.16 0.45
CA GLY A 37 -10.32 -9.36 -0.23
C GLY A 37 -10.74 -9.85 -1.62
N THR A 38 -10.17 -10.95 -2.14
CA THR A 38 -10.58 -11.54 -3.43
C THR A 38 -11.54 -12.72 -3.29
N GLY A 39 -11.78 -13.20 -2.09
CA GLY A 39 -12.87 -14.12 -1.76
C GLY A 39 -14.22 -13.44 -2.01
N LEU A 40 -14.50 -13.14 -3.29
CA LEU A 40 -15.69 -12.42 -3.70
C LEU A 40 -16.92 -13.27 -3.48
N SER A 41 -17.76 -12.85 -2.56
CA SER A 41 -19.17 -13.24 -2.66
C SER A 41 -19.72 -12.71 -4.01
N ARG A 42 -20.73 -13.38 -4.57
CA ARG A 42 -21.44 -12.91 -5.78
C ARG A 42 -21.87 -11.43 -5.66
N ARG A 43 -22.09 -10.93 -4.45
CA ARG A 43 -22.45 -9.54 -4.12
C ARG A 43 -21.31 -8.55 -4.37
N SER A 44 -20.07 -8.92 -4.02
CA SER A 44 -18.88 -8.10 -4.31
C SER A 44 -18.57 -8.04 -5.81
N PHE A 45 -18.93 -9.08 -6.56
CA PHE A 45 -18.76 -9.13 -8.00
C PHE A 45 -19.66 -8.11 -8.72
N ILE A 46 -20.92 -7.99 -8.33
CA ILE A 46 -21.85 -7.01 -8.95
C ILE A 46 -21.35 -5.57 -8.73
N ALA A 47 -20.84 -5.25 -7.55
CA ALA A 47 -20.26 -3.94 -7.27
C ALA A 47 -18.97 -3.65 -8.10
N ARG A 48 -18.22 -4.70 -8.47
CA ARG A 48 -16.98 -4.58 -9.27
C ARG A 48 -17.22 -4.56 -10.78
N SER A 49 -18.26 -5.24 -11.27
CA SER A 49 -18.56 -5.32 -12.71
C SER A 49 -19.20 -4.05 -13.25
N ALA A 50 -19.69 -3.15 -12.39
CA ALA A 50 -20.33 -1.91 -12.79
C ALA A 50 -19.34 -0.80 -13.22
N GLY A 51 -18.03 -1.06 -13.27
CA GLY A 51 -17.04 -0.08 -13.73
C GLY A 51 -16.96 1.18 -12.86
N LEU A 52 -17.22 1.04 -11.56
CA LEU A 52 -17.15 2.15 -10.61
C LEU A 52 -15.69 2.50 -10.31
N ALA A 53 -15.31 3.74 -10.51
CA ALA A 53 -14.03 4.29 -10.08
C ALA A 53 -13.98 4.52 -8.54
N LEU A 54 -15.11 4.46 -7.88
CA LEU A 54 -15.28 4.43 -6.43
C LEU A 54 -16.12 3.22 -6.05
N ALA A 55 -15.64 2.40 -5.11
CA ALA A 55 -16.36 1.24 -4.59
C ALA A 55 -16.31 1.20 -3.06
N VAL A 56 -17.36 0.68 -2.43
CA VAL A 56 -17.44 0.44 -0.99
C VAL A 56 -17.51 -1.05 -0.74
N TYR A 57 -16.64 -1.56 0.10
CA TYR A 57 -16.52 -2.96 0.46
C TYR A 57 -16.89 -3.15 1.94
N GLY A 58 -17.53 -4.26 2.25
CA GLY A 58 -17.91 -4.62 3.62
C GLY A 58 -19.39 -4.93 3.78
N GLY A 59 -19.76 -5.56 4.87
CA GLY A 59 -21.12 -6.08 5.15
C GLY A 59 -21.99 -5.20 6.03
N GLY A 60 -21.55 -3.99 6.36
CA GLY A 60 -22.22 -3.08 7.29
C GLY A 60 -23.56 -2.54 6.76
N ARG A 61 -24.51 -2.31 7.65
CA ARG A 61 -25.72 -1.54 7.37
C ARG A 61 -25.36 -0.06 7.50
N LEU A 62 -25.01 0.58 6.40
CA LEU A 62 -24.78 2.01 6.39
C LEU A 62 -26.12 2.75 6.37
N SER A 63 -26.33 3.63 7.33
CA SER A 63 -27.42 4.60 7.29
C SER A 63 -26.95 5.93 6.72
N SER A 64 -27.82 6.61 6.02
CA SER A 64 -27.49 7.90 5.39
C SER A 64 -27.17 9.00 6.40
N ALA A 65 -27.84 9.00 7.54
CA ALA A 65 -27.64 9.98 8.59
C ALA A 65 -26.23 9.86 9.23
N LEU A 66 -25.77 8.63 9.41
CA LEU A 66 -24.46 8.38 10.05
C LEU A 66 -23.27 8.76 9.15
N LEU A 67 -23.42 8.73 7.81
CA LEU A 67 -22.40 9.26 6.90
C LEU A 67 -22.31 10.79 6.99
N ASP A 68 -23.47 11.47 7.05
CA ASP A 68 -23.53 12.92 7.19
C ASP A 68 -22.98 13.34 8.58
N ASP A 69 -23.31 12.61 9.65
CA ASP A 69 -22.79 12.81 11.00
C ASP A 69 -21.28 12.49 11.08
N GLY A 70 -20.81 11.41 10.40
CA GLY A 70 -19.39 11.06 10.33
C GLY A 70 -18.56 12.16 9.66
N ILE A 71 -19.09 12.81 8.63
CA ILE A 71 -18.43 13.92 7.94
C ILE A 71 -18.57 15.24 8.71
N ALA A 72 -19.70 15.48 9.37
CA ALA A 72 -19.87 16.62 10.25
C ALA A 72 -18.95 16.55 11.49
N LEU A 73 -18.75 15.36 12.06
CA LEU A 73 -17.76 15.10 13.12
C LEU A 73 -16.33 15.29 12.61
N ALA A 74 -16.05 14.93 11.36
CA ALA A 74 -14.77 15.15 10.72
C ALA A 74 -14.46 16.64 10.50
N ALA A 75 -15.46 17.46 10.22
CA ALA A 75 -15.33 18.92 10.11
C ALA A 75 -14.89 19.58 11.43
N ALA A 76 -15.08 18.91 12.58
CA ALA A 76 -14.58 19.34 13.89
C ALA A 76 -13.07 19.05 14.11
N GLY A 77 -12.35 18.51 13.10
CA GLY A 77 -10.93 18.19 13.12
C GLY A 77 -10.62 16.89 13.86
N PRO A 78 -10.67 15.72 13.19
CA PRO A 78 -10.30 14.47 13.82
C PRO A 78 -8.82 14.51 14.24
N THR A 79 -8.55 14.19 15.50
CA THR A 79 -7.20 14.07 16.06
C THR A 79 -6.60 12.66 15.87
N ALA A 80 -7.38 11.74 15.34
CA ALA A 80 -7.00 10.34 15.17
C ALA A 80 -5.77 10.17 14.25
N PRO A 81 -4.85 9.28 14.60
CA PRO A 81 -3.70 8.96 13.76
C PRO A 81 -4.14 8.29 12.45
N VAL A 82 -3.39 8.56 11.39
CA VAL A 82 -3.60 7.97 10.06
C VAL A 82 -2.37 7.21 9.63
N LEU A 83 -2.55 5.96 9.22
CA LEU A 83 -1.50 5.13 8.64
C LEU A 83 -1.69 5.02 7.13
N VAL A 84 -0.67 5.42 6.38
CA VAL A 84 -0.62 5.31 4.91
C VAL A 84 0.33 4.18 4.52
N SER A 85 -0.19 3.12 3.94
CA SER A 85 0.58 1.98 3.46
C SER A 85 0.89 2.12 1.98
N VAL A 86 2.16 2.19 1.62
CA VAL A 86 2.67 2.34 0.25
C VAL A 86 3.42 1.09 -0.15
N PHE A 87 2.94 0.41 -1.17
CA PHE A 87 3.47 -0.86 -1.63
C PHE A 87 4.36 -0.68 -2.87
N LEU A 88 5.62 -1.10 -2.76
CA LEU A 88 6.58 -1.23 -3.85
C LEU A 88 6.40 -2.60 -4.51
N GLU A 89 5.49 -2.71 -5.49
CA GLU A 89 5.09 -3.98 -6.08
C GLU A 89 6.21 -4.60 -6.91
N GLY A 90 6.61 -5.84 -6.57
CA GLY A 90 7.57 -6.61 -7.37
C GLY A 90 8.86 -6.99 -6.66
N GLY A 91 8.95 -6.95 -5.34
CA GLY A 91 10.16 -7.33 -4.62
C GLY A 91 11.29 -6.34 -4.83
N ALA A 92 11.17 -5.16 -4.23
CA ALA A 92 12.12 -4.07 -4.42
C ALA A 92 13.55 -4.44 -4.00
N ASP A 93 14.53 -4.13 -4.84
CA ASP A 93 15.93 -4.47 -4.61
C ASP A 93 16.55 -3.57 -3.53
N SER A 94 16.57 -4.08 -2.30
CA SER A 94 17.11 -3.37 -1.13
C SER A 94 18.56 -2.93 -1.33
N MET A 95 19.39 -3.77 -1.96
CA MET A 95 20.80 -3.47 -2.22
C MET A 95 21.05 -2.50 -3.38
N SER A 96 20.00 -2.08 -4.10
CA SER A 96 20.07 -0.96 -5.03
C SER A 96 19.44 0.31 -4.45
N ILE A 97 18.51 0.18 -3.48
CA ILE A 97 17.87 1.34 -2.83
C ILE A 97 18.77 1.96 -1.76
N LEU A 98 19.34 1.13 -0.90
CA LEU A 98 20.37 1.48 0.08
C LEU A 98 21.56 0.53 -0.16
N PHE A 99 22.46 0.94 -1.03
CA PHE A 99 23.47 0.04 -1.58
C PHE A 99 24.73 -0.05 -0.72
N PRO A 100 25.28 -1.26 -0.53
CA PRO A 100 26.36 -1.51 0.42
C PRO A 100 27.75 -1.36 -0.23
N ALA A 101 28.06 -0.21 -0.83
CA ALA A 101 29.36 0.02 -1.48
C ALA A 101 30.57 -0.08 -0.55
N GLY A 102 30.36 0.01 0.76
CA GLY A 102 31.40 -0.20 1.77
C GLY A 102 31.60 -1.67 2.15
N ASP A 103 30.75 -2.59 1.71
CA ASP A 103 30.94 -4.02 1.90
C ASP A 103 31.84 -4.59 0.78
N SER A 104 32.94 -5.21 1.15
CA SER A 104 33.96 -5.71 0.20
C SER A 104 33.46 -6.75 -0.79
N ARG A 105 32.33 -7.41 -0.52
CA ARG A 105 31.73 -8.42 -1.42
C ARG A 105 30.73 -7.85 -2.40
N TYR A 106 30.30 -6.60 -2.23
CA TYR A 106 29.26 -6.00 -3.06
C TYR A 106 29.60 -6.01 -4.55
N GLN A 107 30.82 -5.53 -4.89
CA GLN A 107 31.28 -5.50 -6.27
C GLN A 107 31.42 -6.90 -6.88
N ALA A 108 31.85 -7.90 -6.10
CA ALA A 108 32.00 -9.27 -6.57
C ALA A 108 30.63 -9.94 -6.83
N LEU A 109 29.61 -9.61 -6.06
CA LEU A 109 28.24 -10.11 -6.24
C LEU A 109 27.49 -9.38 -7.37
N ARG A 110 27.84 -8.13 -7.62
CA ARG A 110 27.17 -7.27 -8.61
C ARG A 110 28.17 -6.56 -9.53
N PRO A 111 28.95 -7.29 -10.34
CA PRO A 111 30.01 -6.70 -11.14
C PRO A 111 29.51 -5.65 -12.15
N LYS A 112 28.22 -5.67 -12.53
CA LYS A 112 27.60 -4.73 -13.48
C LYS A 112 26.58 -3.80 -12.84
N LEU A 113 25.89 -4.23 -11.79
CA LEU A 113 24.85 -3.45 -11.09
C LEU A 113 25.37 -2.68 -9.89
N ALA A 114 26.57 -3.00 -9.38
CA ALA A 114 27.11 -2.31 -8.24
C ALA A 114 27.40 -0.84 -8.55
N LEU A 115 26.86 0.03 -7.71
CA LEU A 115 27.11 1.47 -7.77
C LEU A 115 28.38 1.82 -6.97
N PRO A 116 29.26 2.68 -7.48
CA PRO A 116 30.39 3.18 -6.71
C PRO A 116 29.91 4.12 -5.59
N ALA A 117 30.58 4.09 -4.43
CA ALA A 117 30.25 4.94 -3.29
C ALA A 117 30.16 6.44 -3.63
N SER A 118 30.96 6.89 -4.61
CA SER A 118 31.00 8.28 -5.07
C SER A 118 29.68 8.77 -5.71
N THR A 119 28.80 7.85 -6.12
CA THR A 119 27.51 8.21 -6.74
C THR A 119 26.38 8.33 -5.71
N GLY A 120 26.54 7.72 -4.53
CA GLY A 120 25.52 7.68 -3.49
C GLY A 120 25.68 8.77 -2.43
N ILE A 121 24.66 8.89 -1.60
CA ILE A 121 24.69 9.70 -0.38
C ILE A 121 24.99 8.77 0.77
N ARG A 122 26.06 9.04 1.55
CA ARG A 122 26.46 8.20 2.67
C ARG A 122 25.33 8.07 3.68
N PHE A 123 25.07 6.83 4.12
CA PHE A 123 24.13 6.56 5.20
C PHE A 123 24.84 6.77 6.55
N ALA A 124 24.28 7.61 7.41
CA ALA A 124 25.00 8.09 8.60
C ALA A 124 25.18 7.02 9.70
N GLU A 125 24.35 5.98 9.71
CA GLU A 125 24.29 5.00 10.80
C GLU A 125 25.01 3.69 10.48
N ASP A 126 25.41 3.46 9.23
CA ASP A 126 26.22 2.31 8.81
C ASP A 126 27.11 2.77 7.64
N ASP A 127 28.41 2.80 7.84
CA ASP A 127 29.40 3.28 6.88
C ASP A 127 29.55 2.39 5.63
N ARG A 128 28.98 1.20 5.66
CA ARG A 128 28.89 0.30 4.50
C ARG A 128 27.82 0.75 3.51
N LEU A 129 26.81 1.52 3.94
CA LEU A 129 25.59 1.80 3.20
C LEU A 129 25.57 3.21 2.60
N PHE A 130 24.96 3.29 1.42
CA PHE A 130 24.76 4.55 0.68
C PHE A 130 23.36 4.58 0.08
N TRP A 131 22.69 5.71 0.23
CA TRP A 131 21.43 5.97 -0.46
C TRP A 131 21.65 6.05 -1.97
N HIS A 132 20.79 5.38 -2.73
CA HIS A 132 20.75 5.52 -4.18
C HIS A 132 20.48 6.99 -4.59
N PRO A 133 21.11 7.53 -5.65
CA PRO A 133 20.86 8.91 -6.09
C PRO A 133 19.39 9.24 -6.29
N ALA A 134 18.59 8.31 -6.83
CA ALA A 134 17.15 8.47 -7.02
C ALA A 134 16.36 8.60 -5.69
N THR A 135 16.93 8.15 -4.57
CA THR A 135 16.32 8.24 -3.24
C THR A 135 16.85 9.39 -2.39
N ALA A 136 17.56 10.35 -3.00
CA ALA A 136 18.05 11.56 -2.33
C ALA A 136 16.96 12.30 -1.49
N PRO A 137 15.69 12.40 -1.94
CA PRO A 137 14.61 12.95 -1.11
C PRO A 137 14.39 12.21 0.20
N LEU A 138 14.50 10.86 0.21
CA LEU A 138 14.41 10.06 1.43
C LEU A 138 15.64 10.26 2.33
N ALA A 139 16.83 10.37 1.75
CA ALA A 139 18.04 10.71 2.49
C ALA A 139 17.93 12.08 3.18
N THR A 140 17.32 13.05 2.52
CA THR A 140 17.03 14.39 3.09
C THR A 140 16.10 14.26 4.30
N LEU A 141 14.97 13.56 4.15
CA LEU A 141 14.04 13.34 5.26
C LEU A 141 14.67 12.52 6.40
N HIS A 142 15.54 11.57 6.08
CA HIS A 142 16.27 10.80 7.07
C HIS A 142 17.23 11.66 7.89
N ALA A 143 17.97 12.54 7.24
CA ALA A 143 18.85 13.51 7.92
C ALA A 143 18.09 14.46 8.85
N GLU A 144 16.81 14.73 8.55
CA GLU A 144 15.90 15.49 9.41
C GLU A 144 15.27 14.64 10.53
N GLY A 145 15.57 13.35 10.59
CA GLY A 145 15.00 12.42 11.56
C GLY A 145 13.55 12.05 11.27
N LYS A 146 13.09 12.16 10.02
CA LYS A 146 11.72 11.90 9.58
C LYS A 146 11.56 10.60 8.80
N VAL A 147 12.64 9.83 8.63
CA VAL A 147 12.61 8.48 8.03
C VAL A 147 13.28 7.50 8.97
N THR A 148 12.58 6.44 9.31
CA THR A 148 13.13 5.23 9.91
C THR A 148 13.36 4.21 8.81
N VAL A 149 14.53 3.59 8.79
CA VAL A 149 14.94 2.60 7.79
C VAL A 149 14.98 1.20 8.41
N LEU A 150 14.39 0.23 7.72
CA LEU A 150 14.44 -1.20 8.05
C LEU A 150 15.24 -1.89 6.93
N PRO A 151 16.55 -2.03 7.06
CA PRO A 151 17.42 -2.38 5.92
C PRO A 151 17.32 -3.83 5.47
N ALA A 152 16.81 -4.71 6.34
CA ALA A 152 16.62 -6.13 6.06
C ALA A 152 15.37 -6.65 6.80
N ILE A 153 14.19 -6.30 6.28
CA ILE A 153 12.91 -6.74 6.82
C ILE A 153 12.37 -7.94 6.03
N GLY A 154 11.83 -8.93 6.73
CA GLY A 154 11.30 -10.14 6.11
C GLY A 154 10.60 -11.03 7.12
N TYR A 155 10.72 -12.34 6.94
CA TYR A 155 10.20 -13.37 7.85
C TYR A 155 10.97 -14.69 7.67
N ASP A 156 10.86 -15.58 8.65
CA ASP A 156 11.49 -16.89 8.61
C ASP A 156 10.85 -17.76 7.52
N HIS A 157 11.68 -18.57 6.83
CA HIS A 157 11.26 -19.41 5.72
C HIS A 157 10.52 -18.65 4.62
N PRO A 158 11.17 -17.63 4.02
CA PRO A 158 10.52 -16.72 3.08
C PRO A 158 10.07 -17.46 1.82
N ASP A 159 8.80 -17.27 1.48
CA ASP A 159 8.28 -17.60 0.16
C ASP A 159 8.67 -16.49 -0.82
N LYS A 160 9.20 -16.87 -1.97
CA LYS A 160 9.68 -15.93 -2.99
C LYS A 160 8.72 -15.82 -4.18
N SER A 161 7.48 -16.24 -3.98
CA SER A 161 6.38 -16.02 -4.91
C SER A 161 5.73 -14.66 -4.63
N HIS A 162 5.56 -13.83 -5.65
CA HIS A 162 4.82 -12.58 -5.53
C HIS A 162 3.42 -12.78 -4.96
N PHE A 163 2.79 -13.91 -5.25
CA PHE A 163 1.44 -14.21 -4.79
C PHE A 163 1.40 -14.54 -3.30
N THR A 164 2.21 -15.50 -2.89
CA THR A 164 2.19 -16.00 -1.52
C THR A 164 2.80 -14.99 -0.56
N SER A 165 4.01 -14.47 -0.88
CA SER A 165 4.67 -13.53 0.01
C SER A 165 3.89 -12.23 0.15
N ARG A 166 3.40 -11.66 -0.97
CA ARG A 166 2.54 -10.48 -0.92
C ARG A 166 1.31 -10.72 -0.04
N HIS A 167 0.63 -11.88 -0.23
CA HIS A 167 -0.49 -12.24 0.62
C HIS A 167 -0.12 -12.23 2.10
N PHE A 168 1.02 -12.81 2.49
CA PHE A 168 1.47 -12.85 3.87
C PHE A 168 1.66 -11.44 4.46
N TRP A 169 2.27 -10.55 3.71
CA TRP A 169 2.43 -9.15 4.12
C TRP A 169 1.08 -8.42 4.20
N GLU A 170 0.19 -8.62 3.24
CA GLU A 170 -1.14 -8.01 3.21
C GLU A 170 -2.02 -8.49 4.37
N VAL A 171 -1.91 -9.76 4.76
CA VAL A 171 -2.67 -10.29 5.90
C VAL A 171 -1.94 -10.19 7.24
N GLY A 172 -0.67 -9.77 7.27
CA GLY A 172 0.10 -9.66 8.50
C GLY A 172 0.36 -11.01 9.20
N ALA A 173 0.42 -12.09 8.43
CA ALA A 173 0.65 -13.46 8.93
C ALA A 173 1.14 -14.36 7.80
N THR A 174 1.89 -15.41 8.13
CA THR A 174 2.29 -16.45 7.17
C THR A 174 1.21 -17.56 7.09
N ASP A 175 -0.03 -17.15 6.81
CA ASP A 175 -1.21 -18.00 6.74
C ASP A 175 -1.92 -17.79 5.40
N ALA A 176 -1.87 -18.79 4.54
CA ALA A 176 -2.48 -18.78 3.21
C ALA A 176 -4.02 -18.76 3.25
N GLY A 177 -4.63 -19.20 4.35
CA GLY A 177 -6.09 -19.28 4.52
C GLY A 177 -6.71 -17.97 5.05
N LEU A 178 -5.92 -17.01 5.49
CA LEU A 178 -6.44 -15.79 6.09
C LEU A 178 -6.89 -14.79 5.01
N LEU A 179 -8.19 -14.49 4.97
CA LEU A 179 -8.81 -13.68 3.90
C LEU A 179 -8.96 -12.20 4.23
N THR A 180 -8.63 -11.78 5.44
CA THR A 180 -8.71 -10.38 5.88
C THR A 180 -7.33 -9.76 5.99
N GLY A 181 -7.20 -8.53 5.50
CA GLY A 181 -5.96 -7.76 5.62
C GLY A 181 -5.70 -7.29 7.05
N TRP A 182 -4.43 -7.04 7.39
CA TRP A 182 -4.10 -6.59 8.75
C TRP A 182 -4.67 -5.21 9.09
N LEU A 183 -4.70 -4.29 8.13
CA LEU A 183 -5.38 -2.99 8.30
C LEU A 183 -6.90 -3.15 8.36
N GLY A 184 -7.46 -4.07 7.57
CA GLY A 184 -8.88 -4.40 7.62
C GLY A 184 -9.29 -4.96 8.98
N ARG A 185 -8.50 -5.86 9.58
CA ARG A 185 -8.76 -6.37 10.94
C ARG A 185 -8.59 -5.28 12.00
N TYR A 186 -7.61 -4.38 11.85
CA TYR A 186 -7.53 -3.20 12.73
C TYR A 186 -8.82 -2.38 12.66
N LEU A 187 -9.32 -2.09 11.46
CA LEU A 187 -10.57 -1.36 11.29
C LEU A 187 -11.78 -2.12 11.85
N ASP A 188 -11.80 -3.45 11.76
CA ASP A 188 -12.84 -4.29 12.38
C ASP A 188 -12.84 -4.20 13.92
N VAL A 189 -11.71 -3.82 14.52
CA VAL A 189 -11.54 -3.64 15.97
C VAL A 189 -11.84 -2.21 16.41
N ALA A 190 -11.34 -1.21 15.68
CA ALA A 190 -11.32 0.19 16.08
C ALA A 190 -12.27 1.08 15.27
N GLY A 191 -12.75 0.60 14.13
CA GLY A 191 -13.59 1.37 13.23
C GLY A 191 -15.09 1.25 13.53
N THR A 192 -15.89 1.93 12.71
CA THR A 192 -17.35 1.98 12.82
C THR A 192 -18.01 1.42 11.56
N ALA A 193 -19.26 0.92 11.71
CA ALA A 193 -19.98 0.27 10.61
C ALA A 193 -20.49 1.25 9.54
N ASP A 194 -20.43 2.53 9.77
CA ASP A 194 -21.06 3.61 8.99
C ASP A 194 -20.05 4.58 8.35
N ASN A 195 -18.75 4.40 8.62
CA ASN A 195 -17.70 5.20 7.99
C ASN A 195 -16.90 4.41 6.94
N PRO A 196 -17.25 4.42 5.64
CA PRO A 196 -16.48 3.72 4.61
C PRO A 196 -15.12 4.38 4.33
N LEU A 197 -14.93 5.66 4.67
CA LEU A 197 -13.67 6.37 4.47
C LEU A 197 -12.62 6.05 5.52
N GLN A 198 -12.98 5.39 6.63
CA GLN A 198 -12.00 4.98 7.65
C GLN A 198 -10.89 4.09 7.08
N GLY A 199 -11.21 3.30 6.05
CA GLY A 199 -10.25 2.55 5.25
C GLY A 199 -10.38 2.94 3.78
N LEU A 200 -9.33 3.54 3.21
CA LEU A 200 -9.33 4.04 1.85
C LEU A 200 -8.22 3.41 1.02
N SER A 201 -8.60 2.66 -0.01
CA SER A 201 -7.69 2.26 -1.08
C SER A 201 -7.64 3.35 -2.15
N LEU A 202 -6.49 4.01 -2.31
CA LEU A 202 -6.25 4.96 -3.41
C LEU A 202 -5.64 4.22 -4.60
N ASP A 203 -6.39 3.27 -5.12
CA ASP A 203 -6.09 2.47 -6.30
C ASP A 203 -7.42 2.03 -6.94
N PRO A 204 -7.44 1.68 -8.22
CA PRO A 204 -8.64 1.22 -8.92
C PRO A 204 -9.30 -0.02 -8.29
N ARG A 205 -8.58 -0.69 -7.40
CA ARG A 205 -9.05 -1.89 -6.69
C ARG A 205 -8.69 -1.79 -5.22
N LEU A 206 -9.47 -2.48 -4.39
CA LEU A 206 -9.14 -2.61 -2.98
C LEU A 206 -7.75 -3.20 -2.79
N GLN A 207 -6.89 -2.47 -2.10
CA GLN A 207 -5.63 -3.02 -1.61
C GLN A 207 -5.94 -4.07 -0.53
N PRO A 208 -5.49 -5.33 -0.70
CA PRO A 208 -5.92 -6.43 0.17
C PRO A 208 -5.59 -6.25 1.64
N ALA A 209 -4.57 -5.45 1.97
CA ALA A 209 -4.28 -5.09 3.36
C ALA A 209 -5.47 -4.42 4.09
N LEU A 210 -6.38 -3.77 3.35
CA LEU A 210 -7.60 -3.15 3.87
C LEU A 210 -8.82 -4.08 3.89
N ALA A 211 -8.70 -5.33 3.42
CA ALA A 211 -9.82 -6.26 3.40
C ALA A 211 -10.35 -6.53 4.82
N SER A 212 -11.50 -6.00 5.14
CA SER A 212 -12.22 -6.11 6.42
C SER A 212 -13.32 -7.17 6.35
N ALA A 213 -13.71 -7.73 7.49
CA ALA A 213 -14.81 -8.66 7.61
C ALA A 213 -16.13 -7.98 8.00
N ARG A 214 -16.08 -6.89 8.74
CA ARG A 214 -17.24 -6.25 9.37
C ARG A 214 -17.50 -4.83 8.96
N VAL A 215 -16.48 -4.01 8.93
CA VAL A 215 -16.66 -2.57 8.63
C VAL A 215 -16.50 -2.27 7.14
N PRO A 216 -17.13 -1.22 6.63
CA PRO A 216 -16.95 -0.81 5.24
C PRO A 216 -15.59 -0.15 5.03
N VAL A 217 -15.03 -0.36 3.85
CA VAL A 217 -13.83 0.32 3.34
C VAL A 217 -14.07 0.77 1.90
N ALA A 218 -13.50 1.89 1.51
CA ALA A 218 -13.66 2.46 0.17
C ALA A 218 -12.45 2.15 -0.72
N SER A 219 -12.68 2.09 -2.03
CA SER A 219 -11.64 2.12 -3.05
C SER A 219 -11.95 3.25 -4.03
N LEU A 220 -10.94 4.05 -4.33
CA LEU A 220 -11.02 5.24 -5.17
C LEU A 220 -9.88 5.18 -6.18
N ASP A 221 -10.18 5.25 -7.47
CA ASP A 221 -9.17 5.16 -8.54
C ASP A 221 -8.18 6.35 -8.50
N GLY A 222 -8.68 7.52 -8.20
CA GLY A 222 -7.89 8.73 -8.01
C GLY A 222 -8.72 9.82 -7.36
N PRO A 223 -8.09 10.86 -6.80
CA PRO A 223 -8.80 11.95 -6.11
C PRO A 223 -9.76 12.73 -7.02
N ASP A 224 -9.53 12.69 -8.32
CA ASP A 224 -10.32 13.32 -9.38
C ASP A 224 -11.12 12.32 -10.23
N ARG A 225 -10.98 11.00 -9.96
CA ARG A 225 -11.57 9.91 -10.73
C ARG A 225 -12.41 8.98 -9.86
N TYR A 226 -13.55 9.49 -9.41
CA TYR A 226 -14.57 8.75 -8.66
C TYR A 226 -15.90 8.64 -9.42
N GLY A 227 -15.87 8.84 -10.74
CA GLY A 227 -16.98 8.63 -11.66
C GLY A 227 -17.08 7.21 -12.20
N PHE A 228 -18.10 6.97 -12.99
CA PHE A 228 -18.21 5.73 -13.76
C PHE A 228 -17.23 5.76 -14.93
N VAL A 229 -16.54 4.65 -15.17
CA VAL A 229 -15.73 4.48 -16.37
C VAL A 229 -16.66 4.19 -17.55
N VAL A 230 -16.91 5.20 -18.36
CA VAL A 230 -17.79 5.12 -19.53
C VAL A 230 -17.08 5.68 -20.76
N PRO A 231 -17.42 5.20 -21.99
CA PRO A 231 -16.77 5.68 -23.21
C PRO A 231 -16.99 7.16 -23.50
N GLN A 232 -18.04 7.76 -22.96
CA GLN A 232 -18.42 9.16 -23.17
C GLN A 232 -18.76 9.84 -21.84
N LEU A 233 -18.06 10.92 -21.51
CA LEU A 233 -18.24 11.67 -20.25
C LEU A 233 -19.71 12.12 -20.00
N GLN A 234 -20.47 12.40 -21.07
CA GLN A 234 -21.89 12.79 -20.95
C GLN A 234 -22.77 11.64 -20.43
N LEU A 235 -22.38 10.39 -20.62
CA LEU A 235 -23.08 9.22 -20.09
C LEU A 235 -22.80 9.00 -18.62
N GLU A 236 -21.70 9.50 -18.11
CA GLU A 236 -21.28 9.33 -16.72
C GLU A 236 -22.30 9.93 -15.75
N ALA A 237 -22.71 11.19 -15.96
CA ALA A 237 -23.69 11.85 -15.13
C ALA A 237 -25.05 11.13 -15.15
N ARG A 238 -25.52 10.74 -16.35
CA ARG A 238 -26.78 10.00 -16.52
C ARG A 238 -26.76 8.63 -15.86
N LEU A 239 -25.62 7.93 -15.95
CA LEU A 239 -25.46 6.64 -15.30
C LEU A 239 -25.42 6.79 -13.78
N GLY A 240 -24.75 7.84 -13.27
CA GLY A 240 -24.73 8.18 -11.86
C GLY A 240 -26.14 8.43 -11.30
N GLU A 241 -26.93 9.24 -12.00
CA GLU A 241 -28.31 9.50 -11.63
C GLU A 241 -29.19 8.23 -11.68
N ALA A 242 -29.00 7.39 -12.70
CA ALA A 242 -29.75 6.15 -12.83
C ALA A 242 -29.43 5.17 -11.70
N VAL A 243 -28.14 5.02 -11.37
CA VAL A 243 -27.67 4.18 -10.24
C VAL A 243 -28.19 4.74 -8.91
N GLY A 244 -28.19 6.07 -8.72
CA GLY A 244 -28.75 6.70 -7.53
C GLY A 244 -30.24 6.41 -7.38
N ARG A 245 -31.02 6.61 -8.43
CA ARG A 245 -32.49 6.31 -8.43
C ARG A 245 -32.81 4.83 -8.18
N LEU A 246 -32.05 3.92 -8.82
CA LEU A 246 -32.16 2.47 -8.53
C LEU A 246 -31.79 2.15 -7.11
N GLY A 247 -30.76 2.80 -6.59
CA GLY A 247 -30.34 2.69 -5.21
C GLY A 247 -31.44 3.06 -4.24
N GLU A 248 -32.04 4.24 -4.42
CA GLU A 248 -33.14 4.73 -3.59
C GLU A 248 -34.37 3.81 -3.64
N ALA A 249 -34.73 3.34 -4.84
CA ALA A 249 -35.87 2.43 -5.05
C ALA A 249 -35.69 1.10 -4.33
N HIS A 250 -34.45 0.61 -4.19
CA HIS A 250 -34.15 -0.71 -3.59
C HIS A 250 -33.56 -0.66 -2.18
N ALA A 251 -33.15 0.49 -1.68
CA ALA A 251 -32.56 0.63 -0.33
C ALA A 251 -33.49 0.16 0.81
N LYS A 252 -34.80 0.11 0.54
CA LYS A 252 -35.82 -0.37 1.48
C LYS A 252 -36.44 -1.72 1.06
N SER A 253 -35.88 -2.42 0.09
CA SER A 253 -36.38 -3.70 -0.40
C SER A 253 -36.50 -4.74 0.73
N SER A 254 -37.53 -5.57 0.68
CA SER A 254 -37.66 -6.73 1.54
C SER A 254 -36.59 -7.80 1.26
N ASP A 255 -36.13 -7.89 0.00
CA ASP A 255 -34.99 -8.75 -0.36
C ASP A 255 -33.69 -8.18 0.23
N PRO A 256 -32.99 -8.93 1.09
CA PRO A 256 -31.76 -8.44 1.72
C PRO A 256 -30.65 -8.09 0.72
N ALA A 257 -30.56 -8.80 -0.41
CA ALA A 257 -29.52 -8.57 -1.42
C ALA A 257 -29.79 -7.27 -2.22
N LEU A 258 -31.05 -7.05 -2.62
CA LEU A 258 -31.45 -5.83 -3.28
C LEU A 258 -31.35 -4.63 -2.34
N ARG A 259 -31.76 -4.77 -1.10
CA ARG A 259 -31.60 -3.72 -0.08
C ARG A 259 -30.15 -3.33 0.12
N GLN A 260 -29.26 -4.31 0.24
CA GLN A 260 -27.82 -4.06 0.37
C GLN A 260 -27.24 -3.35 -0.86
N ALA A 261 -27.57 -3.82 -2.07
CA ALA A 261 -27.14 -3.20 -3.31
C ALA A 261 -27.65 -1.76 -3.45
N GLY A 262 -28.94 -1.54 -3.13
CA GLY A 262 -29.55 -0.23 -3.15
C GLY A 262 -28.90 0.74 -2.16
N SER A 263 -28.68 0.30 -0.93
CA SER A 263 -28.00 1.09 0.10
C SER A 263 -26.57 1.46 -0.35
N THR A 264 -25.81 0.50 -0.88
CA THR A 264 -24.45 0.74 -1.39
C THR A 264 -24.45 1.77 -2.54
N ALA A 265 -25.39 1.67 -3.47
CA ALA A 265 -25.49 2.61 -4.59
C ALA A 265 -25.76 4.06 -4.13
N VAL A 266 -26.67 4.24 -3.15
CA VAL A 266 -26.93 5.56 -2.54
C VAL A 266 -25.67 6.12 -1.89
N GLN A 267 -24.93 5.30 -1.16
CA GLN A 267 -23.72 5.74 -0.47
C GLN A 267 -22.60 6.11 -1.43
N VAL A 268 -22.39 5.32 -2.49
CA VAL A 268 -21.42 5.65 -3.54
C VAL A 268 -21.73 7.02 -4.15
N GLN A 269 -22.99 7.30 -4.43
CA GLN A 269 -23.40 8.59 -4.99
C GLN A 269 -23.15 9.76 -4.03
N ARG A 270 -23.41 9.58 -2.75
CA ARG A 270 -23.10 10.58 -1.71
C ARG A 270 -21.60 10.82 -1.57
N LEU A 271 -20.81 9.76 -1.48
CA LEU A 271 -19.35 9.87 -1.42
C LEU A 271 -18.78 10.63 -2.62
N ARG A 272 -19.29 10.39 -3.82
CA ARG A 272 -18.94 11.15 -5.03
C ARG A 272 -19.19 12.65 -4.86
N THR A 273 -20.36 13.03 -4.37
CA THR A 273 -20.70 14.42 -4.12
C THR A 273 -19.78 15.05 -3.06
N GLN A 274 -19.44 14.32 -2.02
CA GLN A 274 -18.60 14.78 -0.93
C GLN A 274 -17.11 14.87 -1.31
N LEU A 275 -16.64 14.00 -2.20
CA LEU A 275 -15.26 14.00 -2.70
C LEU A 275 -15.04 15.03 -3.83
N ALA A 276 -16.11 15.47 -4.51
CA ALA A 276 -16.03 16.43 -5.62
C ALA A 276 -15.22 17.71 -5.32
N PRO A 277 -15.32 18.34 -4.13
CA PRO A 277 -14.56 19.54 -3.80
C PRO A 277 -13.04 19.32 -3.72
N PHE A 278 -12.58 18.06 -3.58
CA PHE A 278 -11.15 17.74 -3.39
C PHE A 278 -10.42 17.42 -4.69
N SER A 279 -11.14 17.36 -5.82
CA SER A 279 -10.52 17.25 -7.12
C SER A 279 -9.95 18.61 -7.54
N GLY A 280 -8.63 18.68 -7.73
CA GLY A 280 -7.97 19.82 -8.40
C GLY A 280 -7.57 21.01 -7.55
N SER A 281 -7.69 21.00 -6.23
CA SER A 281 -7.19 22.13 -5.41
C SER A 281 -5.67 22.14 -5.36
N ALA A 282 -5.07 23.32 -5.65
CA ALA A 282 -3.62 23.48 -5.69
C ALA A 282 -2.99 23.28 -4.30
N SER A 283 -1.90 22.50 -4.23
CA SER A 283 -1.01 22.47 -3.08
C SER A 283 0.00 23.60 -3.16
N THR A 284 0.42 24.11 -2.00
CA THR A 284 1.56 25.04 -1.87
C THR A 284 2.91 24.35 -2.11
N ASN A 285 2.96 23.03 -1.94
CA ASN A 285 4.13 22.20 -2.21
C ASN A 285 3.97 21.52 -3.58
N PRO A 286 4.92 21.75 -4.51
CA PRO A 286 4.82 21.16 -5.83
C PRO A 286 5.10 19.65 -5.77
N TYR A 287 4.10 18.86 -6.13
CA TYR A 287 4.29 17.43 -6.37
C TYR A 287 4.93 17.22 -7.76
N PRO A 288 5.75 16.17 -7.93
CA PRO A 288 6.32 15.87 -9.24
C PRO A 288 5.20 15.59 -10.26
N ARG A 289 5.42 16.02 -11.49
CA ARG A 289 4.49 15.72 -12.60
C ARG A 289 4.90 14.43 -13.27
N SER A 290 3.94 13.56 -13.51
CA SER A 290 4.14 12.34 -14.27
C SER A 290 2.97 12.13 -15.24
N SER A 291 3.30 11.74 -16.48
CA SER A 291 2.31 11.30 -17.46
C SER A 291 2.11 9.79 -17.45
N LYS A 292 2.92 9.06 -16.67
CA LYS A 292 2.92 7.60 -16.63
C LYS A 292 2.23 7.04 -15.40
N ASP A 293 2.17 7.80 -14.31
CA ASP A 293 1.61 7.36 -13.04
C ASP A 293 1.04 8.54 -12.27
N ASP A 294 -0.07 8.36 -11.62
CA ASP A 294 -0.80 9.38 -10.86
C ASP A 294 -0.52 9.36 -9.37
N PHE A 295 0.45 8.58 -8.91
CA PHE A 295 0.84 8.49 -7.51
C PHE A 295 1.07 9.86 -6.83
N PRO A 296 1.75 10.84 -7.48
CA PRO A 296 1.88 12.17 -6.90
C PRO A 296 0.54 12.86 -6.69
N LEU A 297 -0.40 12.72 -7.65
CA LEU A 297 -1.74 13.30 -7.55
C LEU A 297 -2.59 12.60 -6.48
N ARG A 298 -2.44 11.28 -6.32
CA ARG A 298 -3.10 10.53 -5.25
C ARG A 298 -2.65 11.00 -3.86
N LEU A 299 -1.35 11.21 -3.66
CA LEU A 299 -0.81 11.77 -2.41
C LEU A 299 -1.27 13.22 -2.18
N GLN A 300 -1.28 14.05 -3.22
CA GLN A 300 -1.80 15.42 -3.14
C GLN A 300 -3.28 15.44 -2.73
N GLY A 301 -4.11 14.62 -3.37
CA GLY A 301 -5.52 14.48 -3.02
C GLY A 301 -5.72 13.96 -1.60
N LEU A 302 -4.88 13.02 -1.16
CA LEU A 302 -4.90 12.53 0.22
C LEU A 302 -4.60 13.66 1.22
N ALA A 303 -3.59 14.49 0.97
CA ALA A 303 -3.27 15.63 1.83
C ALA A 303 -4.45 16.61 1.94
N GLN A 304 -5.17 16.83 0.83
CA GLN A 304 -6.38 17.67 0.80
C GLN A 304 -7.53 17.05 1.58
N MET A 305 -7.80 15.76 1.41
CA MET A 305 -8.82 15.03 2.16
C MET A 305 -8.54 15.07 3.68
N LEU A 306 -7.28 14.92 4.07
CA LEU A 306 -6.85 15.01 5.46
C LEU A 306 -7.01 16.44 6.02
N ALA A 307 -6.69 17.45 5.23
CA ALA A 307 -6.85 18.87 5.60
C ALA A 307 -8.31 19.26 5.73
N ALA A 308 -9.18 18.67 4.94
CA ALA A 308 -10.62 18.86 5.03
C ALA A 308 -11.26 18.09 6.22
N GLY A 309 -10.47 17.33 6.96
CA GLY A 309 -10.94 16.60 8.13
C GLY A 309 -11.70 15.32 7.82
N LEU A 310 -11.55 14.72 6.62
CA LEU A 310 -12.21 13.45 6.34
C LEU A 310 -11.77 12.36 7.33
N PRO A 311 -12.68 11.47 7.74
CA PRO A 311 -12.48 10.51 8.83
C PRO A 311 -11.67 9.28 8.37
N LEU A 312 -10.46 9.53 7.90
CA LEU A 312 -9.51 8.53 7.44
C LEU A 312 -8.70 7.97 8.63
N HIS A 313 -8.51 6.66 8.67
CA HIS A 313 -7.65 5.97 9.63
C HIS A 313 -6.55 5.17 8.94
N CYS A 314 -6.90 4.40 7.91
CA CYS A 314 -5.96 3.61 7.13
C CYS A 314 -6.12 3.92 5.64
N VAL A 315 -5.00 4.21 4.98
CA VAL A 315 -4.95 4.42 3.54
C VAL A 315 -3.94 3.46 2.95
N ALA A 316 -4.24 2.85 1.81
CA ALA A 316 -3.31 1.97 1.11
C ALA A 316 -3.27 2.27 -0.39
N MET A 317 -2.08 2.23 -0.97
CA MET A 317 -1.87 2.47 -2.40
C MET A 317 -0.57 1.83 -2.89
N ARG A 318 -0.47 1.61 -4.20
CA ARG A 318 0.79 1.22 -4.84
C ARG A 318 1.64 2.45 -5.15
N ALA A 319 2.95 2.30 -4.98
CA ALA A 319 3.94 3.22 -5.51
C ALA A 319 4.06 3.10 -7.04
N PRO A 320 4.57 4.13 -7.73
CA PRO A 320 4.86 4.07 -9.15
C PRO A 320 6.07 3.18 -9.45
N GLY A 321 6.14 2.68 -10.66
CA GLY A 321 7.26 1.86 -11.14
C GLY A 321 6.97 0.38 -11.10
N MET A 322 7.94 -0.37 -11.62
CA MET A 322 7.96 -1.82 -11.58
C MET A 322 9.23 -2.27 -10.88
N TYR A 323 9.08 -2.95 -9.74
CA TYR A 323 10.20 -3.40 -8.92
C TYR A 323 10.57 -4.86 -9.18
N ASP A 324 9.80 -5.57 -10.01
CA ASP A 324 10.13 -6.91 -10.48
C ASP A 324 11.16 -6.85 -11.63
N THR A 325 12.40 -6.53 -11.26
CA THR A 325 13.48 -6.16 -12.18
C THR A 325 14.42 -7.33 -12.49
N HIS A 326 13.90 -8.36 -13.17
CA HIS A 326 14.72 -9.51 -13.62
C HIS A 326 15.68 -9.17 -14.77
N SER A 327 15.45 -8.06 -15.48
CA SER A 327 16.32 -7.63 -16.58
C SER A 327 16.34 -6.11 -16.69
N ALA A 328 17.43 -5.55 -17.21
CA ALA A 328 17.63 -4.11 -17.46
C ALA A 328 17.21 -3.23 -16.25
N GLN A 329 17.52 -3.70 -15.05
CA GLN A 329 17.06 -3.14 -13.78
C GLN A 329 17.32 -1.63 -13.60
N PRO A 330 18.50 -1.07 -13.92
CA PRO A 330 18.82 0.30 -13.52
C PRO A 330 17.78 1.33 -13.98
N GLY A 331 17.46 1.35 -15.27
CA GLY A 331 16.56 2.38 -15.79
C GLY A 331 15.12 2.29 -15.26
N ALA A 332 14.59 1.08 -15.10
CA ALA A 332 13.24 0.87 -14.57
C ALA A 332 13.17 1.18 -13.08
N LEU A 333 14.15 0.70 -12.31
CA LEU A 333 14.26 0.91 -10.88
C LEU A 333 14.44 2.41 -10.55
N ASP A 334 15.37 3.07 -11.23
CA ASP A 334 15.69 4.49 -11.00
C ASP A 334 14.47 5.38 -11.19
N ALA A 335 13.72 5.18 -12.28
CA ALA A 335 12.54 5.98 -12.58
C ALA A 335 11.44 5.79 -11.52
N GLY A 336 11.18 4.55 -11.09
CA GLY A 336 10.21 4.23 -10.05
C GLY A 336 10.61 4.81 -8.69
N LEU A 337 11.86 4.59 -8.30
CA LEU A 337 12.41 5.11 -7.04
C LEU A 337 12.38 6.64 -6.98
N LYS A 338 12.81 7.30 -8.07
CA LYS A 338 12.82 8.76 -8.12
C LYS A 338 11.43 9.34 -7.96
N LEU A 339 10.46 8.86 -8.72
CA LEU A 339 9.09 9.36 -8.64
C LEU A 339 8.47 9.08 -7.26
N THR A 340 8.73 7.90 -6.68
CA THR A 340 8.29 7.54 -5.33
C THR A 340 8.89 8.47 -4.28
N ALA A 341 10.22 8.65 -4.29
CA ALA A 341 10.93 9.44 -3.29
C ALA A 341 10.57 10.94 -3.36
N ASP A 342 10.53 11.51 -4.58
CA ASP A 342 10.11 12.90 -4.80
C ASP A 342 8.67 13.14 -4.32
N SER A 343 7.76 12.19 -4.59
CA SER A 343 6.36 12.30 -4.18
C SER A 343 6.18 12.20 -2.67
N LEU A 344 6.92 11.31 -2.00
CA LEU A 344 6.88 11.15 -0.55
C LEU A 344 7.48 12.36 0.17
N LEU A 345 8.54 12.97 -0.37
CA LEU A 345 9.08 14.24 0.14
C LEU A 345 8.04 15.35 0.01
N ALA A 346 7.41 15.50 -1.17
CA ALA A 346 6.39 16.51 -1.40
C ALA A 346 5.19 16.32 -0.46
N PHE A 347 4.76 15.08 -0.26
CA PHE A 347 3.67 14.74 0.67
C PHE A 347 4.03 15.11 2.11
N GLN A 348 5.21 14.74 2.58
CA GLN A 348 5.66 15.11 3.92
C GLN A 348 5.70 16.63 4.12
N ARG A 349 6.20 17.38 3.13
CA ARG A 349 6.23 18.86 3.17
C ARG A 349 4.82 19.47 3.14
N ASP A 350 3.92 18.90 2.36
CA ASP A 350 2.52 19.35 2.32
C ASP A 350 1.80 19.10 3.65
N LEU A 351 2.03 17.94 4.28
CA LEU A 351 1.52 17.66 5.62
C LEU A 351 2.07 18.63 6.67
N GLU A 352 3.35 18.96 6.61
CA GLU A 352 3.99 19.95 7.50
C GLU A 352 3.38 21.33 7.32
N ALA A 353 3.23 21.79 6.08
CA ALA A 353 2.62 23.09 5.77
C ALA A 353 1.17 23.20 6.24
N ARG A 354 0.44 22.09 6.30
CA ARG A 354 -0.95 22.02 6.77
C ARG A 354 -1.09 21.73 8.26
N GLY A 355 0.02 21.52 9.00
CA GLY A 355 -0.02 21.15 10.43
C GLY A 355 -0.53 19.74 10.69
N LEU A 356 -0.40 18.83 9.73
CA LEU A 356 -0.90 17.45 9.77
C LEU A 356 0.19 16.40 9.98
N ALA A 357 1.47 16.80 9.98
CA ALA A 357 2.61 15.88 10.00
C ALA A 357 2.65 14.96 11.23
N ASP A 358 2.14 15.40 12.38
CA ASP A 358 2.07 14.60 13.61
C ASP A 358 0.96 13.54 13.60
N ARG A 359 0.03 13.64 12.65
CA ARG A 359 -1.12 12.74 12.50
C ARG A 359 -0.91 11.65 11.48
N VAL A 360 0.06 11.79 10.58
CA VAL A 360 0.21 10.89 9.44
C VAL A 360 1.56 10.17 9.52
N LEU A 361 1.50 8.86 9.42
CA LEU A 361 2.66 7.99 9.29
C LEU A 361 2.55 7.19 8.00
N VAL A 362 3.60 7.23 7.18
CA VAL A 362 3.69 6.44 5.96
C VAL A 362 4.55 5.22 6.21
N HIS A 363 4.04 4.04 5.88
CA HIS A 363 4.75 2.77 5.87
C HIS A 363 4.97 2.32 4.44
N VAL A 364 6.23 2.24 4.00
CA VAL A 364 6.64 1.78 2.67
C VAL A 364 7.20 0.37 2.78
N TRP A 365 6.71 -0.55 1.96
CA TRP A 365 7.06 -1.96 2.01
C TRP A 365 7.06 -2.64 0.66
N SER A 366 7.72 -3.77 0.56
CA SER A 366 7.69 -4.69 -0.57
C SER A 366 7.53 -6.12 -0.07
N GLU A 367 7.03 -7.03 -0.91
CA GLU A 367 6.69 -8.39 -0.51
C GLU A 367 7.88 -9.29 -0.21
N PHE A 368 9.06 -8.95 -0.73
CA PHE A 368 10.38 -9.55 -0.43
C PHE A 368 11.49 -8.63 -1.00
N GLY A 369 12.75 -8.99 -0.75
CA GLY A 369 13.90 -8.37 -1.40
C GLY A 369 14.40 -9.17 -2.60
N ARG A 370 15.56 -8.78 -3.13
CA ARG A 370 16.21 -9.45 -4.24
C ARG A 370 17.45 -10.21 -3.80
N ARG A 371 17.90 -11.21 -4.58
CA ARG A 371 19.15 -11.89 -4.33
C ARG A 371 20.30 -10.92 -4.25
N ALA A 372 21.28 -11.22 -3.37
CA ALA A 372 22.48 -10.41 -3.28
C ALA A 372 23.26 -10.39 -4.59
N LYS A 373 23.28 -11.51 -5.31
CA LYS A 373 23.97 -11.64 -6.60
C LYS A 373 23.09 -11.18 -7.76
N GLU A 374 23.66 -10.37 -8.68
CA GLU A 374 23.01 -10.06 -9.95
C GLU A 374 22.87 -11.30 -10.86
N ASN A 375 21.90 -11.29 -11.76
CA ASN A 375 21.71 -12.32 -12.76
C ASN A 375 22.38 -11.97 -14.10
N GLY A 376 22.26 -12.87 -15.08
CA GLY A 376 22.87 -12.68 -16.42
C GLY A 376 22.23 -11.60 -17.29
N SER A 377 21.06 -11.05 -16.90
CA SER A 377 20.23 -10.15 -17.71
C SER A 377 20.26 -8.70 -17.21
N LEU A 378 21.27 -8.29 -16.44
CA LEU A 378 21.35 -6.98 -15.78
C LEU A 378 20.14 -6.73 -14.87
N GLY A 379 19.78 -7.71 -14.08
CA GLY A 379 18.71 -7.68 -13.12
C GLY A 379 19.02 -8.54 -11.90
N THR A 380 18.01 -8.81 -11.10
CA THR A 380 18.10 -9.62 -9.89
C THR A 380 16.93 -10.58 -9.78
N ASP A 381 17.18 -11.78 -9.26
CA ASP A 381 16.14 -12.76 -9.00
C ASP A 381 15.50 -12.53 -7.62
N HIS A 382 14.34 -13.17 -7.38
CA HIS A 382 13.65 -13.11 -6.11
C HIS A 382 14.55 -13.55 -4.95
N GLY A 383 14.57 -12.76 -3.89
CA GLY A 383 15.32 -12.98 -2.67
C GLY A 383 14.42 -13.12 -1.44
N ALA A 384 14.97 -12.82 -0.27
CA ALA A 384 14.28 -12.95 1.01
C ALA A 384 14.04 -11.57 1.67
N ALA A 385 14.96 -11.11 2.53
CA ALA A 385 14.78 -9.83 3.19
C ALA A 385 14.84 -8.65 2.22
N GLY A 386 13.90 -7.73 2.37
CA GLY A 386 13.79 -6.49 1.63
C GLY A 386 14.14 -5.27 2.48
N ILE A 387 13.81 -4.09 1.97
CA ILE A 387 13.91 -2.82 2.69
C ILE A 387 12.51 -2.27 2.96
N GLY A 388 12.34 -1.62 4.11
CA GLY A 388 11.13 -0.90 4.47
C GLY A 388 11.43 0.48 5.03
N PHE A 389 10.46 1.39 4.96
CA PHE A 389 10.59 2.73 5.51
C PHE A 389 9.35 3.11 6.32
N LEU A 390 9.58 3.86 7.40
CA LEU A 390 8.52 4.63 8.06
C LEU A 390 8.86 6.11 7.91
N ILE A 391 7.90 6.90 7.44
CA ILE A 391 8.08 8.33 7.16
C ILE A 391 7.04 9.12 7.95
N GLY A 392 7.47 10.15 8.67
CA GLY A 392 6.58 11.02 9.45
C GLY A 392 7.33 11.82 10.51
N ALA A 393 6.66 12.81 11.09
CA ALA A 393 7.27 13.67 12.10
C ALA A 393 7.59 12.94 13.41
N ARG A 394 6.84 11.89 13.75
CA ARG A 394 6.94 11.16 15.03
C ARG A 394 7.74 9.87 14.96
N VAL A 395 8.26 9.49 13.79
CA VAL A 395 9.10 8.29 13.67
C VAL A 395 10.41 8.46 14.44
N ARG A 396 11.02 7.34 14.82
CA ARG A 396 12.30 7.35 15.54
C ARG A 396 13.42 8.04 14.73
N GLY A 397 13.32 8.04 13.40
CA GLY A 397 14.21 8.76 12.50
C GLY A 397 15.61 8.18 12.42
N ARG A 398 15.75 6.85 12.58
CA ARG A 398 17.01 6.12 12.47
C ARG A 398 16.79 4.70 12.01
N MET A 399 17.86 3.98 11.73
CA MET A 399 17.80 2.56 11.36
C MET A 399 17.24 1.71 12.51
N ILE A 400 16.40 0.75 12.18
CA ILE A 400 15.88 -0.29 13.08
C ILE A 400 16.25 -1.65 12.49
N GLY A 401 16.77 -2.54 13.32
CA GLY A 401 17.50 -3.71 12.87
C GLY A 401 18.90 -3.35 12.40
N GLU A 402 19.49 -4.16 11.55
CA GLU A 402 20.82 -3.94 11.01
C GLU A 402 20.92 -4.42 9.55
N PHE A 403 21.85 -3.89 8.79
CA PHE A 403 22.28 -4.50 7.55
C PHE A 403 23.16 -5.70 7.87
N PRO A 404 22.74 -6.94 7.56
CA PRO A 404 23.44 -8.14 8.04
C PRO A 404 24.80 -8.37 7.36
N GLY A 405 25.12 -7.59 6.32
CA GLY A 405 26.36 -7.72 5.55
C GLY A 405 26.29 -8.86 4.51
N LEU A 406 27.29 -8.91 3.64
CA LEU A 406 27.31 -9.84 2.51
C LEU A 406 28.25 -11.05 2.72
N SER A 407 28.96 -11.11 3.84
CA SER A 407 29.85 -12.22 4.18
C SER A 407 29.14 -13.30 5.00
N SER A 408 28.48 -12.93 6.09
CA SER A 408 27.78 -13.85 7.00
C SER A 408 26.27 -13.62 7.02
N GLY A 409 25.79 -12.53 6.44
CA GLY A 409 24.39 -12.13 6.44
C GLY A 409 23.55 -12.74 5.31
N LEU A 410 24.11 -13.63 4.50
CA LEU A 410 23.39 -14.35 3.47
C LEU A 410 22.98 -15.75 3.97
N ASP A 411 21.83 -16.22 3.49
CA ASP A 411 21.41 -17.62 3.65
C ASP A 411 22.15 -18.53 2.67
N GLU A 412 21.89 -19.84 2.74
CA GLU A 412 22.52 -20.85 1.88
C GLU A 412 22.19 -20.65 0.39
N GLN A 413 21.12 -19.94 0.07
CA GLN A 413 20.70 -19.66 -1.29
C GLN A 413 21.21 -18.29 -1.80
N GLY A 414 21.97 -17.56 -0.98
CA GLY A 414 22.52 -16.25 -1.31
C GLY A 414 21.52 -15.09 -1.16
N ASN A 415 20.47 -15.26 -0.37
CA ASN A 415 19.54 -14.19 -0.05
C ASN A 415 19.98 -13.47 1.23
N LEU A 416 19.66 -12.19 1.32
CA LEU A 416 19.88 -11.40 2.54
C LEU A 416 18.99 -11.95 3.67
N ARG A 417 19.58 -12.22 4.85
CA ARG A 417 18.84 -12.66 6.03
C ARG A 417 18.05 -11.49 6.62
N ALA A 418 16.83 -11.77 7.07
CA ALA A 418 16.04 -10.77 7.77
C ALA A 418 16.61 -10.49 9.17
N THR A 419 16.72 -9.21 9.53
CA THR A 419 17.08 -8.73 10.87
C THR A 419 15.88 -8.11 11.61
N ALA A 420 14.77 -7.95 10.92
CA ALA A 420 13.48 -7.56 11.49
C ALA A 420 12.36 -8.38 10.85
N ASP A 421 11.43 -8.87 11.70
CA ASP A 421 10.23 -9.55 11.24
C ASP A 421 9.11 -8.52 10.98
N PHE A 422 8.48 -8.57 9.80
CA PHE A 422 7.43 -7.63 9.42
C PHE A 422 6.22 -7.69 10.37
N ARG A 423 5.92 -8.87 10.95
CA ARG A 423 4.81 -9.05 11.91
C ARG A 423 5.09 -8.33 13.23
N GLY A 424 6.36 -8.28 13.63
CA GLY A 424 6.80 -7.47 14.78
C GLY A 424 6.67 -5.98 14.52
N VAL A 425 7.03 -5.53 13.32
CA VAL A 425 6.86 -4.12 12.88
C VAL A 425 5.38 -3.75 12.81
N TYR A 426 4.53 -4.60 12.25
CA TYR A 426 3.07 -4.39 12.21
C TYR A 426 2.47 -4.34 13.60
N SER A 427 2.87 -5.25 14.49
CA SER A 427 2.44 -5.24 15.90
C SER A 427 2.83 -3.93 16.58
N ALA A 428 4.05 -3.46 16.36
CA ALA A 428 4.51 -2.17 16.90
C ALA A 428 3.75 -0.97 16.30
N LEU A 429 3.42 -0.98 14.99
CA LEU A 429 2.59 0.06 14.38
C LEU A 429 1.18 0.11 14.97
N ILE A 430 0.58 -1.06 15.21
CA ILE A 430 -0.75 -1.15 15.81
C ILE A 430 -0.74 -0.61 17.25
N GLU A 431 0.27 -0.97 18.05
CA GLU A 431 0.36 -0.57 19.45
C GLU A 431 0.83 0.87 19.61
N GLN A 432 1.92 1.26 18.96
CA GLN A 432 2.59 2.55 19.18
C GLN A 432 1.93 3.70 18.39
N TRP A 433 1.40 3.41 17.18
CA TRP A 433 0.80 4.44 16.32
C TRP A 433 -0.72 4.43 16.37
N LEU A 434 -1.33 3.26 16.22
CA LEU A 434 -2.78 3.12 16.13
C LEU A 434 -3.46 2.92 17.50
N GLY A 435 -2.71 2.75 18.59
CA GLY A 435 -3.22 2.70 19.95
C GLY A 435 -4.11 1.49 20.26
N THR A 436 -3.90 0.38 19.55
CA THR A 436 -4.70 -0.85 19.67
C THR A 436 -3.79 -2.02 20.05
N GLU A 437 -4.30 -2.97 20.82
CA GLU A 437 -3.58 -4.18 21.18
C GLU A 437 -3.31 -5.05 19.93
N ALA A 438 -2.04 -5.35 19.65
CA ALA A 438 -1.64 -6.07 18.43
C ALA A 438 -2.24 -7.47 18.35
N ALA A 439 -2.42 -8.16 19.47
CA ALA A 439 -3.00 -9.52 19.53
C ALA A 439 -4.42 -9.62 18.95
N ARG A 440 -5.15 -8.50 18.90
CA ARG A 440 -6.47 -8.42 18.29
C ARG A 440 -6.43 -8.36 16.74
N VAL A 441 -5.26 -8.09 16.18
CA VAL A 441 -5.08 -7.79 14.74
C VAL A 441 -4.08 -8.74 14.08
N ILE A 442 -2.94 -8.99 14.72
CA ILE A 442 -1.87 -9.82 14.19
C ILE A 442 -1.92 -11.20 14.86
N PRO A 443 -2.13 -12.28 14.10
CA PRO A 443 -2.06 -13.64 14.65
C PRO A 443 -0.70 -13.88 15.31
N ASN A 444 -0.73 -14.50 16.49
CA ASN A 444 0.48 -14.82 17.27
C ASN A 444 1.38 -13.61 17.57
N ALA A 445 0.82 -12.41 17.69
CA ALA A 445 1.57 -11.18 17.91
C ALA A 445 2.60 -11.29 19.05
N ALA A 446 2.30 -12.02 20.11
CA ALA A 446 3.20 -12.20 21.26
C ALA A 446 4.55 -12.86 20.90
N SER A 447 4.60 -13.60 19.80
CA SER A 447 5.83 -14.29 19.34
C SER A 447 6.82 -13.37 18.62
N PHE A 448 6.44 -12.13 18.30
CA PHE A 448 7.29 -11.23 17.51
C PHE A 448 7.80 -10.07 18.37
N ALA A 449 9.10 -9.80 18.25
CA ALA A 449 9.71 -8.63 18.88
C ALA A 449 9.12 -7.33 18.33
N ARG A 450 8.84 -6.38 19.20
CA ARG A 450 8.30 -5.07 18.86
C ARG A 450 9.40 -4.01 18.89
N PRO A 451 9.90 -3.57 17.74
CA PRO A 451 10.85 -2.48 17.71
C PRO A 451 10.20 -1.17 18.17
N ALA A 452 10.99 -0.30 18.81
CA ALA A 452 10.56 1.05 19.10
C ALA A 452 10.58 1.87 17.80
N LEU A 453 9.41 2.15 17.23
CA LEU A 453 9.24 2.81 15.93
C LEU A 453 9.14 4.33 16.06
N LEU A 454 8.62 4.82 17.18
CA LEU A 454 8.31 6.22 17.42
C LEU A 454 9.26 6.83 18.47
N ARG A 455 9.29 8.16 18.49
CA ARG A 455 9.98 8.97 19.51
C ARG A 455 9.16 9.05 20.80
#